data_007a07125e94d802d8f9ff323b8a6fc3
#
_entry.id   007a07125e94d802d8f9ff323b8a6fc3
#
_cell.length_a   1.000
_cell.length_b   1.000
_cell.length_c   1.000
_cell.angle_alpha   90.00
_cell.angle_beta   90.00
_cell.angle_gamma   90.00
#
_symmetry.space_group_name_H-M   'P 1'
#
loop_
_entity.id
_entity.type
_entity.pdbx_description
1 polymer ?
#
loop_
_entity_poly.entity_id
_entity_poly.type
_entity_poly.pdbx_seq_one_letter_code
_entity_poly.pdbx_strand_id
1 'polypeptide(L)'
;MADFTTTITVDATGQQAFDAINDVAGWWGRITGTTTSVGDEFVYVVPGLHYSGFQVMELEPGRRIVWRVTGSYLDFVADHLEWTGTSVRFEIEEQGAGTRITFTHDGLAPEDECYEVCSNAWSMFVNGSLKSFIDTGVGAPYTFAGDEALTTEDHDELHREVAAAVGRTEG
;
A
#
# COMPACT_ATOMS: atom_id res chain seq x y z
N MET A 1 2.51 -21.31 6.44
CA MET A 1 2.87 -19.96 6.84
C MET A 1 1.80 -19.03 6.39
N ALA A 2 1.24 -18.32 7.31
CA ALA A 2 0.10 -17.45 6.99
C ALA A 2 0.59 -16.03 6.75
N ASP A 3 0.65 -15.64 5.49
CA ASP A 3 0.87 -14.24 5.16
C ASP A 3 -0.33 -13.43 5.65
N PHE A 4 -0.11 -12.15 5.93
CA PHE A 4 -1.21 -11.32 6.40
C PHE A 4 -2.29 -11.21 5.33
N THR A 5 -3.53 -11.49 5.71
CA THR A 5 -4.69 -11.37 4.82
C THR A 5 -5.89 -10.86 5.60
N THR A 6 -6.73 -10.09 4.93
CA THR A 6 -7.99 -9.63 5.51
C THR A 6 -9.02 -9.47 4.39
N THR A 7 -10.29 -9.57 4.74
CA THR A 7 -11.39 -9.49 3.78
C THR A 7 -12.39 -8.45 4.22
N ILE A 8 -12.85 -7.62 3.27
CA ILE A 8 -13.92 -6.66 3.50
C ILE A 8 -15.03 -6.87 2.47
N THR A 9 -16.25 -6.49 2.84
CA THR A 9 -17.37 -6.46 1.93
C THR A 9 -17.83 -5.01 1.80
N VAL A 10 -18.00 -4.56 0.56
CA VAL A 10 -18.34 -3.17 0.26
C VAL A 10 -19.64 -3.11 -0.55
N ASP A 11 -20.34 -1.97 -0.44
CA ASP A 11 -21.57 -1.70 -1.17
C ASP A 11 -21.22 -0.98 -2.48
N ALA A 12 -20.66 -1.73 -3.42
CA ALA A 12 -20.18 -1.18 -4.68
C ALA A 12 -20.02 -2.30 -5.71
N THR A 13 -19.85 -1.92 -6.98
CA THR A 13 -19.52 -2.89 -8.03
C THR A 13 -18.02 -3.23 -7.95
N GLY A 14 -17.62 -4.31 -8.62
CA GLY A 14 -16.20 -4.69 -8.69
C GLY A 14 -15.37 -3.59 -9.34
N GLN A 15 -15.91 -2.92 -10.37
CA GLN A 15 -15.20 -1.83 -11.05
C GLN A 15 -15.04 -0.61 -10.14
N GLN A 16 -16.08 -0.27 -9.38
CA GLN A 16 -15.98 0.84 -8.42
C GLN A 16 -14.95 0.56 -7.34
N ALA A 17 -14.92 -0.67 -6.85
CA ALA A 17 -13.90 -1.10 -5.87
C ALA A 17 -12.50 -1.01 -6.46
N PHE A 18 -12.34 -1.51 -7.68
CA PHE A 18 -11.07 -1.47 -8.40
C PHE A 18 -10.55 -0.03 -8.55
N ASP A 19 -11.43 0.87 -9.00
CA ASP A 19 -11.06 2.27 -9.21
C ASP A 19 -10.67 2.94 -7.89
N ALA A 20 -11.40 2.64 -6.81
CA ALA A 20 -11.11 3.21 -5.49
C ALA A 20 -9.77 2.72 -4.94
N ILE A 21 -9.46 1.43 -5.12
CA ILE A 21 -8.17 0.88 -4.66
C ILE A 21 -7.01 1.58 -5.37
N ASN A 22 -7.16 1.83 -6.66
CA ASN A 22 -6.13 2.51 -7.45
C ASN A 22 -5.96 3.98 -7.09
N ASP A 23 -6.95 4.59 -6.44
CA ASP A 23 -6.84 5.93 -5.89
C ASP A 23 -6.23 5.87 -4.49
N VAL A 24 -4.96 5.50 -4.44
CA VAL A 24 -4.23 5.20 -3.20
C VAL A 24 -4.26 6.38 -2.22
N ALA A 25 -4.13 7.60 -2.72
CA ALA A 25 -4.16 8.78 -1.86
C ALA A 25 -5.51 8.99 -1.18
N GLY A 26 -6.57 8.41 -1.72
CA GLY A 26 -7.91 8.52 -1.15
C GLY A 26 -8.10 7.68 0.12
N TRP A 27 -7.30 6.63 0.31
CA TRP A 27 -7.49 5.73 1.45
C TRP A 27 -6.21 5.38 2.22
N TRP A 28 -5.05 5.37 1.58
CA TRP A 28 -3.80 5.02 2.27
C TRP A 28 -3.01 6.25 2.68
N GLY A 29 -2.66 7.08 1.74
CA GLY A 29 -1.92 8.29 2.00
C GLY A 29 -1.30 8.85 0.72
N ARG A 30 -0.54 9.90 0.88
CA ARG A 30 0.10 10.58 -0.24
C ARG A 30 1.08 9.64 -0.94
N ILE A 31 1.01 9.61 -2.25
CA ILE A 31 1.96 8.88 -3.08
C ILE A 31 2.55 9.79 -4.15
N THR A 32 3.68 9.37 -4.68
CA THR A 32 4.30 9.96 -5.87
C THR A 32 4.34 8.87 -6.94
N GLY A 33 3.97 9.21 -8.16
CA GLY A 33 3.92 8.25 -9.26
C GLY A 33 2.51 7.95 -9.69
N THR A 34 2.33 6.85 -10.41
CA THR A 34 1.03 6.46 -10.97
C THR A 34 0.73 4.99 -10.71
N THR A 35 -0.57 4.65 -10.78
CA THR A 35 -1.06 3.31 -10.45
C THR A 35 -2.00 2.75 -11.52
N THR A 36 -2.08 3.40 -12.69
CA THR A 36 -3.15 3.14 -13.64
C THR A 36 -2.82 2.18 -14.76
N SER A 37 -1.55 1.76 -14.87
CA SER A 37 -1.10 0.84 -15.91
C SER A 37 -0.11 -0.16 -15.34
N VAL A 38 -0.10 -1.37 -15.90
CA VAL A 38 0.92 -2.37 -15.55
C VAL A 38 2.29 -1.80 -15.88
N GLY A 39 3.22 -1.94 -14.94
CA GLY A 39 4.56 -1.38 -15.06
C GLY A 39 4.71 -0.01 -14.40
N ASP A 40 3.60 0.64 -14.06
CA ASP A 40 3.67 1.92 -13.34
C ASP A 40 4.35 1.73 -11.99
N GLU A 41 5.04 2.77 -11.56
CA GLU A 41 5.71 2.78 -10.27
C GLU A 41 5.18 3.92 -9.42
N PHE A 42 5.04 3.67 -8.12
CA PHE A 42 4.65 4.71 -7.18
C PHE A 42 5.35 4.50 -5.85
N VAL A 43 5.42 5.56 -5.07
CA VAL A 43 6.12 5.57 -3.78
C VAL A 43 5.17 6.11 -2.71
N TYR A 44 5.06 5.38 -1.61
CA TYR A 44 4.37 5.83 -0.41
C TYR A 44 5.42 6.20 0.64
N VAL A 45 5.30 7.39 1.20
CA VAL A 45 6.29 7.91 2.14
C VAL A 45 5.62 8.54 3.36
N VAL A 46 6.12 8.15 4.53
CA VAL A 46 5.92 8.90 5.77
C VAL A 46 7.31 9.34 6.21
N PRO A 47 7.67 10.61 6.05
CA PRO A 47 9.04 11.07 6.30
C PRO A 47 9.58 10.65 7.66
N GLY A 48 10.79 10.06 7.66
CA GLY A 48 11.46 9.62 8.88
C GLY A 48 10.93 8.33 9.48
N LEU A 49 9.91 7.72 8.89
CA LEU A 49 9.27 6.52 9.46
C LEU A 49 9.15 5.38 8.46
N HIS A 50 8.61 5.65 7.28
CA HIS A 50 8.24 4.60 6.33
C HIS A 50 8.46 5.09 4.91
N TYR A 51 9.14 4.28 4.13
CA TYR A 51 9.26 4.46 2.69
C TYR A 51 8.97 3.11 2.04
N SER A 52 8.11 3.09 1.05
CA SER A 52 7.92 1.90 0.23
C SER A 52 7.66 2.28 -1.21
N GLY A 53 8.43 1.66 -2.10
CA GLY A 53 8.26 1.79 -3.53
C GLY A 53 7.57 0.56 -4.07
N PHE A 54 6.69 0.77 -5.04
CA PHE A 54 5.88 -0.30 -5.62
C PHE A 54 5.93 -0.24 -7.14
N GLN A 55 5.80 -1.41 -7.76
CA GLN A 55 5.55 -1.51 -9.19
C GLN A 55 4.24 -2.28 -9.39
N VAL A 56 3.38 -1.76 -10.26
CA VAL A 56 2.12 -2.41 -10.60
C VAL A 56 2.41 -3.61 -11.50
N MET A 57 2.10 -4.80 -11.02
CA MET A 57 2.39 -6.05 -11.73
C MET A 57 1.18 -6.59 -12.48
N GLU A 58 -0.02 -6.44 -11.92
CA GLU A 58 -1.25 -6.90 -12.55
C GLU A 58 -2.37 -5.91 -12.31
N LEU A 59 -3.17 -5.68 -13.35
CA LEU A 59 -4.39 -4.89 -13.28
C LEU A 59 -5.45 -5.59 -14.13
N GLU A 60 -6.34 -6.33 -13.48
CA GLU A 60 -7.51 -6.92 -14.12
C GLU A 60 -8.72 -6.11 -13.65
N PRO A 61 -9.27 -5.23 -14.51
CA PRO A 61 -10.35 -4.33 -14.11
C PRO A 61 -11.51 -5.05 -13.42
N GLY A 62 -11.85 -4.57 -12.22
CA GLY A 62 -12.92 -5.14 -11.41
C GLY A 62 -12.62 -6.47 -10.75
N ARG A 63 -11.40 -7.01 -10.88
CA ARG A 63 -11.09 -8.37 -10.42
C ARG A 63 -9.82 -8.50 -9.60
N ARG A 64 -8.72 -7.85 -10.01
CA ARG A 64 -7.44 -8.10 -9.37
C ARG A 64 -6.45 -6.96 -9.55
N ILE A 65 -5.68 -6.70 -8.49
CA ILE A 65 -4.57 -5.75 -8.51
C ILE A 65 -3.41 -6.39 -7.77
N VAL A 66 -2.21 -6.35 -8.33
CA VAL A 66 -1.00 -6.83 -7.66
C VAL A 66 0.08 -5.77 -7.77
N TRP A 67 0.68 -5.41 -6.63
CA TRP A 67 1.82 -4.52 -6.54
C TRP A 67 3.01 -5.28 -5.94
N ARG A 68 4.18 -5.12 -6.54
CA ARG A 68 5.41 -5.65 -5.97
C ARG A 68 6.13 -4.52 -5.23
N VAL A 69 6.61 -4.82 -4.02
CA VAL A 69 7.44 -3.87 -3.27
C VAL A 69 8.85 -3.92 -3.86
N THR A 70 9.25 -2.86 -4.55
CA THR A 70 10.56 -2.78 -5.20
C THR A 70 11.65 -2.31 -4.27
N GLY A 71 11.27 -1.60 -3.20
CA GLY A 71 12.20 -1.19 -2.17
C GLY A 71 11.43 -0.70 -0.96
N SER A 72 12.02 -0.83 0.21
CA SER A 72 11.39 -0.32 1.42
C SER A 72 12.46 0.17 2.40
N TYR A 73 12.05 1.09 3.26
CA TYR A 73 12.84 1.48 4.40
C TYR A 73 11.87 1.75 5.56
N LEU A 74 11.91 0.89 6.58
CA LEU A 74 11.05 0.97 7.74
C LEU A 74 11.94 1.34 8.94
N ASP A 75 11.82 2.58 9.41
CA ASP A 75 12.70 3.10 10.45
C ASP A 75 12.43 2.46 11.82
N PHE A 76 11.24 1.92 12.01
CA PHE A 76 10.78 1.42 13.31
C PHE A 76 11.16 -0.05 13.60
N VAL A 77 11.89 -0.72 12.70
CA VAL A 77 12.37 -2.09 12.90
C VAL A 77 13.85 -2.16 12.53
N ALA A 78 14.55 -3.17 13.04
CA ALA A 78 15.97 -3.34 12.76
C ALA A 78 16.23 -3.71 11.31
N ASP A 79 15.39 -4.58 10.75
CA ASP A 79 15.48 -4.92 9.33
C ASP A 79 14.68 -3.89 8.51
N HIS A 80 15.33 -2.79 8.16
CA HIS A 80 14.69 -1.70 7.43
C HIS A 80 14.15 -2.11 6.07
N LEU A 81 14.66 -3.19 5.49
CA LEU A 81 14.33 -3.65 4.14
C LEU A 81 13.31 -4.79 4.13
N GLU A 82 12.67 -5.03 5.25
CA GLU A 82 11.83 -6.22 5.46
C GLU A 82 10.73 -6.40 4.42
N TRP A 83 10.17 -5.29 3.91
CA TRP A 83 9.15 -5.36 2.88
C TRP A 83 9.68 -5.56 1.46
N THR A 84 10.96 -5.32 1.23
CA THR A 84 11.55 -5.39 -0.11
C THR A 84 11.40 -6.79 -0.69
N GLY A 85 10.86 -6.87 -1.91
CA GLY A 85 10.64 -8.15 -2.59
C GLY A 85 9.32 -8.82 -2.27
N THR A 86 8.54 -8.27 -1.33
CA THR A 86 7.20 -8.77 -1.03
C THR A 86 6.19 -8.23 -2.03
N SER A 87 4.95 -8.70 -1.96
CA SER A 87 3.88 -8.27 -2.87
C SER A 87 2.59 -8.00 -2.13
N VAL A 88 1.85 -7.01 -2.61
CA VAL A 88 0.51 -6.69 -2.12
C VAL A 88 -0.50 -7.07 -3.19
N ARG A 89 -1.56 -7.75 -2.79
CA ARG A 89 -2.55 -8.28 -3.71
C ARG A 89 -3.96 -7.97 -3.23
N PHE A 90 -4.79 -7.48 -4.16
CA PHE A 90 -6.23 -7.27 -3.92
C PHE A 90 -7.00 -8.15 -4.88
N GLU A 91 -7.84 -9.01 -4.35
CA GLU A 91 -8.72 -9.86 -5.15
C GLU A 91 -10.15 -9.42 -4.94
N ILE A 92 -10.86 -9.15 -6.04
CA ILE A 92 -12.18 -8.53 -6.04
C ILE A 92 -13.19 -9.52 -6.60
N GLU A 93 -14.29 -9.74 -5.87
CA GLU A 93 -15.33 -10.68 -6.29
C GLU A 93 -16.71 -10.11 -5.99
N GLU A 94 -17.51 -9.90 -7.04
CA GLU A 94 -18.89 -9.46 -6.85
C GLU A 94 -19.73 -10.60 -6.30
N GLN A 95 -20.53 -10.33 -5.28
CA GLN A 95 -21.37 -11.32 -4.63
C GLN A 95 -22.78 -10.76 -4.39
N GLY A 96 -23.69 -11.02 -5.29
CA GLY A 96 -25.06 -10.55 -5.13
C GLY A 96 -25.15 -9.03 -5.02
N ALA A 97 -25.48 -8.54 -3.81
CA ALA A 97 -25.70 -7.11 -3.58
C ALA A 97 -24.42 -6.33 -3.29
N GLY A 98 -23.29 -6.99 -3.14
CA GLY A 98 -22.05 -6.31 -2.77
C GLY A 98 -20.83 -6.92 -3.42
N THR A 99 -19.67 -6.43 -3.02
CA THR A 99 -18.38 -6.89 -3.53
C THR A 99 -17.47 -7.25 -2.38
N ARG A 100 -16.84 -8.41 -2.47
CA ARG A 100 -15.85 -8.85 -1.49
C ARG A 100 -14.45 -8.54 -2.02
N ILE A 101 -13.63 -7.95 -1.16
CA ILE A 101 -12.24 -7.65 -1.47
C ILE A 101 -11.37 -8.40 -0.47
N THR A 102 -10.48 -9.25 -0.99
CA THR A 102 -9.50 -9.94 -0.15
C THR A 102 -8.15 -9.29 -0.38
N PHE A 103 -7.59 -8.71 0.68
CA PHE A 103 -6.27 -8.09 0.69
C PHE A 103 -5.27 -9.09 1.28
N THR A 104 -4.13 -9.26 0.60
CA THR A 104 -3.04 -10.09 1.10
C THR A 104 -1.71 -9.37 0.88
N HIS A 105 -0.86 -9.36 1.92
CA HIS A 105 0.51 -8.92 1.79
C HIS A 105 1.38 -10.17 1.79
N ASP A 106 1.68 -10.68 0.59
CA ASP A 106 2.51 -11.87 0.43
C ASP A 106 3.93 -11.57 0.88
N GLY A 107 4.41 -12.28 1.89
CA GLY A 107 5.71 -12.06 2.49
C GLY A 107 5.66 -11.38 3.85
N LEU A 108 4.50 -10.87 4.27
CA LEU A 108 4.33 -10.31 5.62
C LEU A 108 3.77 -11.41 6.52
N ALA A 109 4.66 -12.03 7.27
CA ALA A 109 4.34 -13.21 8.10
C ALA A 109 4.59 -12.93 9.58
N PRO A 110 3.97 -13.72 10.49
CA PRO A 110 4.11 -13.49 11.94
C PRO A 110 5.56 -13.48 12.47
N GLU A 111 6.49 -14.06 11.74
CA GLU A 111 7.91 -14.08 12.11
C GLU A 111 8.62 -12.75 11.82
N ASP A 112 7.99 -11.89 11.01
CA ASP A 112 8.60 -10.61 10.63
C ASP A 112 8.56 -9.61 11.78
N GLU A 113 9.62 -8.81 11.92
CA GLU A 113 9.71 -7.83 12.99
C GLU A 113 8.56 -6.83 12.97
N CYS A 114 8.15 -6.41 11.78
CA CYS A 114 7.10 -5.41 11.66
C CYS A 114 5.69 -6.01 11.70
N TYR A 115 5.54 -7.32 11.77
CA TYR A 115 4.22 -7.95 11.55
C TYR A 115 3.11 -7.32 12.38
N GLU A 116 3.32 -7.17 13.68
CA GLU A 116 2.28 -6.60 14.55
C GLU A 116 1.90 -5.18 14.13
N VAL A 117 2.88 -4.32 13.95
CA VAL A 117 2.66 -2.92 13.55
C VAL A 117 2.06 -2.85 12.13
N CYS A 118 2.65 -3.59 11.21
CA CYS A 118 2.25 -3.53 9.79
C CYS A 118 0.88 -4.16 9.57
N SER A 119 0.58 -5.27 10.25
CA SER A 119 -0.74 -5.90 10.12
C SER A 119 -1.84 -5.03 10.73
N ASN A 120 -1.55 -4.38 11.86
CA ASN A 120 -2.50 -3.45 12.46
C ASN A 120 -2.73 -2.23 11.56
N ALA A 121 -1.66 -1.72 10.94
CA ALA A 121 -1.77 -0.60 10.01
C ALA A 121 -2.60 -1.00 8.77
N TRP A 122 -2.32 -2.16 8.18
CA TRP A 122 -3.11 -2.64 7.05
C TRP A 122 -4.58 -2.82 7.43
N SER A 123 -4.85 -3.38 8.60
CA SER A 123 -6.24 -3.55 9.07
C SER A 123 -6.94 -2.20 9.19
N MET A 124 -6.26 -1.20 9.73
CA MET A 124 -6.81 0.15 9.84
C MET A 124 -7.09 0.76 8.47
N PHE A 125 -6.14 0.65 7.54
CA PHE A 125 -6.30 1.24 6.22
C PHE A 125 -7.26 0.47 5.33
N VAL A 126 -7.23 -0.86 5.34
CA VAL A 126 -8.09 -1.67 4.48
C VAL A 126 -9.50 -1.81 5.07
N ASN A 127 -9.60 -2.25 6.32
CA ASN A 127 -10.90 -2.52 6.94
C ASN A 127 -11.64 -1.24 7.34
N GLY A 128 -10.88 -0.17 7.63
CA GLY A 128 -11.46 1.12 7.99
C GLY A 128 -11.52 2.07 6.81
N SER A 129 -10.35 2.59 6.43
CA SER A 129 -10.25 3.68 5.45
C SER A 129 -10.72 3.28 4.05
N LEU A 130 -10.21 2.20 3.48
CA LEU A 130 -10.58 1.76 2.13
C LEU A 130 -12.05 1.41 2.06
N LYS A 131 -12.55 0.65 3.04
CA LYS A 131 -13.96 0.29 3.06
C LYS A 131 -14.84 1.55 3.09
N SER A 132 -14.54 2.50 3.95
CA SER A 132 -15.28 3.76 4.03
C SER A 132 -15.19 4.53 2.72
N PHE A 133 -14.01 4.58 2.12
CA PHE A 133 -13.80 5.29 0.85
C PHE A 133 -14.66 4.70 -0.26
N ILE A 134 -14.76 3.38 -0.34
CA ILE A 134 -15.60 2.72 -1.33
C ILE A 134 -17.08 2.94 -1.03
N ASP A 135 -17.49 2.74 0.22
CA ASP A 135 -18.90 2.80 0.62
C ASP A 135 -19.47 4.22 0.60
N THR A 136 -18.68 5.23 0.97
CA THR A 136 -19.17 6.59 1.18
C THR A 136 -18.48 7.66 0.33
N GLY A 137 -17.37 7.32 -0.32
CA GLY A 137 -16.54 8.28 -1.04
C GLY A 137 -15.55 9.02 -0.15
N VAL A 138 -15.51 8.71 1.15
CA VAL A 138 -14.62 9.38 2.12
C VAL A 138 -13.78 8.34 2.83
N GLY A 139 -12.46 8.39 2.62
CA GLY A 139 -11.49 7.56 3.32
C GLY A 139 -10.84 8.31 4.48
N ALA A 140 -9.89 7.66 5.13
CA ALA A 140 -9.10 8.26 6.20
C ALA A 140 -7.61 7.97 5.95
N PRO A 141 -7.04 8.54 4.88
CA PRO A 141 -5.63 8.32 4.56
C PRO A 141 -4.74 8.94 5.64
N TYR A 142 -3.54 8.40 5.76
CA TYR A 142 -2.58 8.98 6.71
C TYR A 142 -2.19 10.39 6.28
N THR A 143 -2.20 11.31 7.24
CA THR A 143 -1.72 12.67 7.04
C THR A 143 -0.74 13.01 8.15
N PHE A 144 0.20 13.88 7.86
CA PHE A 144 1.18 14.33 8.85
C PHE A 144 1.40 15.84 8.70
N ALA A 145 1.93 16.45 9.76
CA ALA A 145 2.19 17.89 9.75
C ALA A 145 3.15 18.22 8.62
N GLY A 146 2.76 19.16 7.76
CA GLY A 146 3.57 19.54 6.61
C GLY A 146 3.33 18.69 5.37
N ASP A 147 2.31 17.81 5.42
CA ASP A 147 2.01 16.93 4.30
C ASP A 147 1.80 17.70 2.98
N GLU A 148 1.09 18.81 3.04
CA GLU A 148 0.84 19.65 1.89
C GLU A 148 2.09 20.34 1.37
N ALA A 149 3.17 20.35 2.13
CA ALA A 149 4.41 21.01 1.75
C ALA A 149 5.38 20.11 0.99
N LEU A 150 5.10 18.82 0.88
CA LEU A 150 5.99 17.89 0.16
C LEU A 150 5.91 18.14 -1.34
N THR A 151 7.02 18.47 -1.92
CA THR A 151 7.15 18.71 -3.36
C THR A 151 7.71 17.47 -4.04
N THR A 152 7.74 17.47 -5.38
CA THR A 152 8.40 16.40 -6.14
C THR A 152 9.88 16.32 -5.77
N GLU A 153 10.51 17.48 -5.53
CA GLU A 153 11.91 17.55 -5.13
C GLU A 153 12.13 16.88 -3.78
N ASP A 154 11.22 17.11 -2.82
CA ASP A 154 11.29 16.46 -1.50
C ASP A 154 11.19 14.94 -1.62
N HIS A 155 10.31 14.45 -2.48
CA HIS A 155 10.19 13.02 -2.74
C HIS A 155 11.46 12.45 -3.37
N ASP A 156 12.05 13.16 -4.32
CA ASP A 156 13.28 12.72 -4.97
C ASP A 156 14.44 12.65 -3.98
N GLU A 157 14.52 13.63 -3.07
CA GLU A 157 15.53 13.63 -2.01
C GLU A 157 15.37 12.44 -1.08
N LEU A 158 14.14 12.19 -0.63
CA LEU A 158 13.85 11.03 0.21
C LEU A 158 14.19 9.72 -0.49
N HIS A 159 13.86 9.64 -1.76
CA HIS A 159 14.18 8.47 -2.57
C HIS A 159 15.69 8.22 -2.63
N ARG A 160 16.47 9.27 -2.82
CA ARG A 160 17.95 9.15 -2.83
C ARG A 160 18.50 8.74 -1.49
N GLU A 161 17.94 9.28 -0.39
CA GLU A 161 18.36 8.92 0.97
C GLU A 161 18.10 7.44 1.25
N VAL A 162 16.94 6.96 0.86
CA VAL A 162 16.58 5.55 1.04
C VAL A 162 17.48 4.66 0.21
N ALA A 163 17.71 5.02 -1.06
CA ALA A 163 18.60 4.25 -1.93
C ALA A 163 20.01 4.15 -1.36
N ALA A 164 20.52 5.24 -0.79
CA ALA A 164 21.82 5.26 -0.15
C ALA A 164 21.85 4.35 1.12
N ALA A 165 20.78 4.38 1.91
CA ALA A 165 20.68 3.55 3.11
C ALA A 165 20.61 2.07 2.74
N VAL A 166 19.82 1.73 1.71
CA VAL A 166 19.70 0.36 1.19
C VAL A 166 21.06 -0.14 0.71
N GLY A 167 21.76 0.67 -0.07
CA GLY A 167 23.10 0.31 -0.54
C GLY A 167 24.08 0.02 0.59
N ARG A 168 24.04 0.83 1.65
CA ARG A 168 24.90 0.62 2.81
C ARG A 168 24.55 -0.66 3.58
N THR A 169 23.25 -0.97 3.66
CA THR A 169 22.78 -2.16 4.37
C THR A 169 23.13 -3.42 3.60
N GLU A 170 23.07 -3.38 2.30
CA GLU A 170 23.37 -4.52 1.43
C GLU A 170 24.87 -4.74 1.25
N GLY A 171 25.64 -3.73 1.42
CA GLY A 171 27.10 -3.79 1.35
C GLY A 171 27.70 -4.40 2.59
#